data_2a1a1e42bb8800541257cdf4c69a82d6
#
_entry.id   2a1a1e42bb8800541257cdf4c69a82d6
#
_cell.length_a   1.000
_cell.length_b   1.000
_cell.length_c   1.000
_cell.angle_alpha   90.00
_cell.angle_beta   90.00
_cell.angle_gamma   90.00
#
_symmetry.space_group_name_H-M   'P 1'
#
loop_
_entity.id
_entity.type
_entity.pdbx_description
1 polymer ?
#
loop_
_entity_poly.entity_id
_entity_poly.type
_entity_poly.pdbx_seq_one_letter_code
_entity_poly.pdbx_strand_id
1 'polypeptide(L)'
;DLHLLSRRQRQMCIRYRIYTSYEFIDIAGLVKGASKGEGLGNKFLSHIREVDAICEVVRCFDNGNIIHVDGNVDPIRDIETINLELVLADLETVTNRIGRISKKARMSKDKDELLEYETLEKLRKALEENTPIRLIDLTKEEKSIIKSFNLLTEKPLIYLANVNESDLGTDLSLI
;
A
#
# COMPACT_ATOMS: atom_id res chain seq x y z
N ASP A 1 -11.10 24.00 41.61
CA ASP A 1 -9.68 23.71 41.27
C ASP A 1 -9.46 22.75 40.12
N LEU A 2 -10.47 21.97 39.71
CA LEU A 2 -10.43 21.14 38.51
C LEU A 2 -10.31 21.94 37.19
N HIS A 3 -10.79 23.19 37.19
CA HIS A 3 -10.67 24.09 36.03
C HIS A 3 -9.23 24.54 35.72
N LEU A 4 -8.38 24.63 36.76
CA LEU A 4 -6.99 25.04 36.61
C LEU A 4 -6.11 23.92 36.01
N LEU A 5 -6.41 22.65 36.32
CA LEU A 5 -5.70 21.50 35.76
C LEU A 5 -6.04 21.28 34.27
N SER A 6 -7.29 21.50 33.86
CA SER A 6 -7.69 21.40 32.47
C SER A 6 -7.09 22.50 31.58
N ARG A 7 -6.91 23.73 32.12
CA ARG A 7 -6.20 24.81 31.41
C ARG A 7 -4.70 24.52 31.30
N ARG A 8 -4.06 23.95 32.32
CA ARG A 8 -2.63 23.56 32.24
C ARG A 8 -2.41 22.43 31.25
N GLN A 9 -3.28 21.44 31.22
CA GLN A 9 -3.20 20.37 30.21
C GLN A 9 -3.42 20.88 28.76
N ARG A 10 -4.38 21.81 28.56
CA ARG A 10 -4.55 22.47 27.26
C ARG A 10 -3.33 23.30 26.85
N GLN A 11 -2.70 24.01 27.76
CA GLN A 11 -1.49 24.78 27.47
C GLN A 11 -0.26 23.88 27.25
N MET A 12 -0.15 22.74 27.96
CA MET A 12 0.87 21.72 27.67
C MET A 12 0.70 21.12 26.27
N CYS A 13 -0.50 20.74 25.87
CA CYS A 13 -0.76 20.22 24.52
C CYS A 13 -0.44 21.22 23.41
N ILE A 14 -0.64 22.52 23.65
CA ILE A 14 -0.27 23.57 22.68
C ILE A 14 1.25 23.80 22.63
N ARG A 15 1.95 23.64 23.74
CA ARG A 15 3.40 23.90 23.84
C ARG A 15 4.26 22.79 23.23
N TYR A 16 3.72 21.56 23.08
CA TYR A 16 4.42 20.39 22.54
C TYR A 16 3.86 19.92 21.20
N ARG A 17 3.19 20.78 20.44
CA ARG A 17 2.83 20.48 19.06
C ARG A 17 4.08 20.52 18.20
N ILE A 18 4.51 19.36 17.74
CA ILE A 18 5.50 19.25 16.66
C ILE A 18 4.70 19.33 15.38
N TYR A 19 4.88 20.40 14.63
CA TYR A 19 4.31 20.50 13.29
C TYR A 19 5.07 19.54 12.38
N THR A 20 4.33 18.75 11.65
CA THR A 20 4.87 17.92 10.56
C THR A 20 4.27 18.37 9.25
N SER A 21 5.00 18.19 8.16
CA SER A 21 4.55 18.42 6.81
C SER A 21 4.33 17.08 6.12
N TYR A 22 3.29 17.01 5.29
CA TYR A 22 3.05 15.90 4.38
C TYR A 22 3.29 16.39 2.97
N GLU A 23 4.00 15.60 2.18
CA GLU A 23 4.17 15.85 0.76
C GLU A 23 3.25 14.89 0.00
N PHE A 24 2.36 15.44 -0.83
CA PHE A 24 1.53 14.68 -1.74
C PHE A 24 2.15 14.73 -3.13
N ILE A 25 2.47 13.55 -3.66
CA ILE A 25 3.03 13.39 -5.00
C ILE A 25 1.93 12.81 -5.88
N ASP A 26 1.49 13.58 -6.89
CA ASP A 26 0.56 13.08 -7.89
C ASP A 26 1.31 12.16 -8.85
N ILE A 27 0.83 10.93 -8.96
CA ILE A 27 1.39 9.90 -9.83
C ILE A 27 0.36 9.60 -10.91
N ALA A 28 0.77 9.63 -12.18
CA ALA A 28 -0.10 9.27 -13.30
C ALA A 28 -0.76 7.90 -13.06
N GLY A 29 -2.08 7.83 -13.29
CA GLY A 29 -2.90 6.68 -12.90
C GLY A 29 -2.38 5.34 -13.40
N LEU A 30 -2.63 4.30 -12.61
CA LEU A 30 -2.25 2.93 -12.89
C LEU A 30 -3.11 2.40 -14.03
N VAL A 31 -2.46 1.89 -15.07
CA VAL A 31 -3.13 1.20 -16.18
C VAL A 31 -3.04 -0.30 -15.91
N LYS A 32 -4.14 -1.02 -16.15
CA LYS A 32 -4.20 -2.48 -16.09
C LYS A 32 -3.04 -3.12 -16.86
N GLY A 33 -2.30 -4.03 -16.20
CA GLY A 33 -1.10 -4.65 -16.78
C GLY A 33 0.22 -3.96 -16.46
N ALA A 34 0.21 -3.00 -15.53
CA ALA A 34 1.41 -2.27 -15.11
C ALA A 34 2.49 -3.20 -14.53
N SER A 35 2.10 -4.29 -13.89
CA SER A 35 3.00 -5.32 -13.33
C SER A 35 3.71 -6.15 -14.40
N LYS A 36 3.18 -6.21 -15.63
CA LYS A 36 3.78 -7.00 -16.73
C LYS A 36 4.92 -6.30 -17.48
N GLY A 37 5.37 -5.16 -16.99
CA GLY A 37 6.64 -4.55 -17.42
C GLY A 37 6.59 -3.74 -18.70
N GLU A 38 5.44 -3.43 -19.27
CA GLU A 38 5.35 -2.61 -20.47
C GLU A 38 5.34 -1.10 -20.11
N GLY A 39 6.49 -0.47 -20.25
CA GLY A 39 6.66 0.98 -20.36
C GLY A 39 6.30 1.81 -19.12
N LEU A 40 5.16 2.48 -19.12
CA LEU A 40 4.73 3.43 -18.07
C LEU A 40 4.41 2.77 -16.72
N GLY A 41 4.01 1.50 -16.70
CA GLY A 41 3.68 0.77 -15.48
C GLY A 41 4.86 0.61 -14.53
N ASN A 42 6.05 0.29 -15.04
CA ASN A 42 7.26 0.16 -14.22
C ASN A 42 7.69 1.48 -13.57
N LYS A 43 7.54 2.60 -14.28
CA LYS A 43 7.82 3.94 -13.72
C LYS A 43 6.84 4.28 -12.61
N PHE A 44 5.57 3.98 -12.81
CA PHE A 44 4.53 4.17 -11.80
C PHE A 44 4.84 3.37 -10.52
N LEU A 45 5.12 2.07 -10.64
CA LEU A 45 5.46 1.22 -9.50
C LEU A 45 6.75 1.67 -8.79
N SER A 46 7.74 2.22 -9.52
CA SER A 46 8.95 2.76 -8.91
C SER A 46 8.67 3.98 -8.03
N HIS A 47 7.80 4.90 -8.46
CA HIS A 47 7.39 6.04 -7.65
C HIS A 47 6.66 5.62 -6.37
N ILE A 48 5.78 4.62 -6.45
CA ILE A 48 5.10 4.09 -5.26
C ILE A 48 6.11 3.44 -4.28
N ARG A 49 7.20 2.86 -4.76
CA ARG A 49 8.23 2.29 -3.88
C ARG A 49 8.93 3.34 -3.00
N GLU A 50 8.99 4.59 -3.44
CA GLU A 50 9.70 5.68 -2.77
C GLU A 50 8.87 6.41 -1.70
N VAL A 51 7.54 6.25 -1.69
CA VAL A 51 6.65 6.94 -0.74
C VAL A 51 6.40 6.10 0.52
N ASP A 52 6.03 6.75 1.63
CA ASP A 52 5.77 6.09 2.91
C ASP A 52 4.34 5.51 3.01
N ALA A 53 3.38 6.07 2.28
CA ALA A 53 1.99 5.65 2.25
C ALA A 53 1.37 5.90 0.87
N ILE A 54 0.29 5.20 0.58
CA ILE A 54 -0.44 5.29 -0.68
C ILE A 54 -1.82 5.89 -0.39
N CYS A 55 -2.22 6.88 -1.19
CA CYS A 55 -3.58 7.40 -1.22
C CYS A 55 -4.20 7.07 -2.57
N GLU A 56 -5.14 6.14 -2.59
CA GLU A 56 -5.86 5.75 -3.80
C GLU A 56 -7.13 6.57 -3.94
N VAL A 57 -7.20 7.38 -5.01
CA VAL A 57 -8.38 8.18 -5.32
C VAL A 57 -9.31 7.37 -6.20
N VAL A 58 -10.46 7.01 -5.65
CA VAL A 58 -11.44 6.13 -6.30
C VAL A 58 -12.61 6.96 -6.80
N ARG A 59 -12.97 6.80 -8.07
CA ARG A 59 -14.12 7.47 -8.66
C ARG A 59 -15.42 6.79 -8.22
N CYS A 60 -16.22 7.53 -7.42
CA CYS A 60 -17.50 7.07 -6.89
C CYS A 60 -18.69 7.91 -7.44
N PHE A 61 -18.54 8.54 -8.60
CA PHE A 61 -19.61 9.32 -9.23
C PHE A 61 -19.76 8.91 -10.69
N ASP A 62 -21.00 8.97 -11.19
CA ASP A 62 -21.29 8.78 -12.62
C ASP A 62 -21.38 10.15 -13.34
N ASN A 63 -20.73 10.25 -14.49
CA ASN A 63 -20.80 11.41 -15.35
C ASN A 63 -20.64 10.95 -16.81
N GLY A 64 -21.74 11.01 -17.54
CA GLY A 64 -21.81 10.58 -18.95
C GLY A 64 -20.85 11.30 -19.90
N ASN A 65 -20.26 12.45 -19.49
CA ASN A 65 -19.28 13.19 -20.27
C ASN A 65 -17.84 12.73 -20.05
N ILE A 66 -17.59 11.87 -19.06
CA ILE A 66 -16.26 11.37 -18.72
C ILE A 66 -16.23 9.87 -18.98
N ILE A 67 -15.50 9.49 -20.02
CA ILE A 67 -15.35 8.08 -20.42
C ILE A 67 -14.59 7.33 -19.31
N HIS A 68 -15.14 6.21 -18.86
CA HIS A 68 -14.44 5.26 -18.00
C HIS A 68 -13.70 4.23 -18.87
N VAL A 69 -12.50 3.82 -18.45
CA VAL A 69 -11.65 2.88 -19.21
C VAL A 69 -12.37 1.55 -19.46
N ASP A 70 -13.13 1.07 -18.45
CA ASP A 70 -13.88 -0.19 -18.50
C ASP A 70 -15.39 -0.01 -18.78
N GLY A 71 -15.82 1.17 -19.24
CA GLY A 71 -17.18 1.47 -19.67
C GLY A 71 -18.13 1.90 -18.54
N ASN A 72 -18.15 1.23 -17.39
CA ASN A 72 -19.00 1.56 -16.24
C ASN A 72 -18.14 1.89 -15.02
N VAL A 73 -18.59 2.85 -14.22
CA VAL A 73 -17.99 3.18 -12.93
C VAL A 73 -18.33 2.07 -11.94
N ASP A 74 -17.30 1.43 -11.40
CA ASP A 74 -17.40 0.40 -10.36
C ASP A 74 -16.23 0.57 -9.40
N PRO A 75 -16.44 1.31 -8.30
CA PRO A 75 -15.38 1.64 -7.35
C PRO A 75 -14.68 0.42 -6.75
N ILE A 76 -15.46 -0.63 -6.45
CA ILE A 76 -14.93 -1.86 -5.84
C ILE A 76 -14.02 -2.59 -6.82
N ARG A 77 -14.47 -2.79 -8.05
CA ARG A 77 -13.66 -3.41 -9.10
C ARG A 77 -12.38 -2.63 -9.37
N ASP A 78 -12.44 -1.31 -9.35
CA ASP A 78 -11.28 -0.46 -9.60
C ASP A 78 -10.25 -0.60 -8.47
N ILE A 79 -10.69 -0.60 -7.19
CA ILE A 79 -9.86 -0.90 -6.03
C ILE A 79 -9.23 -2.29 -6.12
N GLU A 80 -10.01 -3.32 -6.44
CA GLU A 80 -9.52 -4.68 -6.56
C GLU A 80 -8.47 -4.81 -7.66
N THR A 81 -8.68 -4.12 -8.79
CA THR A 81 -7.73 -4.09 -9.91
C THR A 81 -6.39 -3.51 -9.49
N ILE A 82 -6.39 -2.35 -8.81
CA ILE A 82 -5.16 -1.71 -8.32
C ILE A 82 -4.47 -2.59 -7.27
N ASN A 83 -5.22 -3.12 -6.31
CA ASN A 83 -4.65 -4.00 -5.29
C ASN A 83 -4.00 -5.24 -5.91
N LEU A 84 -4.63 -5.85 -6.91
CA LEU A 84 -4.08 -6.99 -7.63
C LEU A 84 -2.75 -6.65 -8.34
N GLU A 85 -2.67 -5.50 -9.00
CA GLU A 85 -1.43 -5.06 -9.67
C GLU A 85 -0.28 -4.86 -8.65
N LEU A 86 -0.57 -4.29 -7.47
CA LEU A 86 0.42 -4.13 -6.41
C LEU A 86 0.88 -5.49 -5.86
N VAL A 87 -0.05 -6.43 -5.66
CA VAL A 87 0.26 -7.80 -5.21
C VAL A 87 1.12 -8.53 -6.24
N LEU A 88 0.80 -8.45 -7.52
CA LEU A 88 1.58 -9.09 -8.59
C LEU A 88 3.00 -8.53 -8.70
N ALA A 89 3.17 -7.21 -8.54
CA ALA A 89 4.48 -6.58 -8.54
C ALA A 89 5.36 -7.01 -7.34
N ASP A 90 4.75 -7.18 -6.16
CA ASP A 90 5.45 -7.68 -4.99
C ASP A 90 5.75 -9.17 -5.11
N LEU A 91 4.83 -9.97 -5.65
CA LEU A 91 5.03 -11.39 -5.91
C LEU A 91 6.23 -11.61 -6.85
N GLU A 92 6.36 -10.82 -7.91
CA GLU A 92 7.52 -10.86 -8.79
C GLU A 92 8.80 -10.53 -8.03
N THR A 93 8.81 -9.46 -7.22
CA THR A 93 9.97 -9.04 -6.42
C THR A 93 10.42 -10.14 -5.47
N VAL A 94 9.48 -10.72 -4.72
CA VAL A 94 9.71 -11.79 -3.74
C VAL A 94 10.21 -13.05 -4.44
N THR A 95 9.56 -13.46 -5.53
CA THR A 95 9.94 -14.67 -6.30
C THR A 95 11.35 -14.54 -6.87
N ASN A 96 11.69 -13.38 -7.43
CA ASN A 96 13.03 -13.11 -7.95
C ASN A 96 14.09 -13.18 -6.84
N ARG A 97 13.79 -12.68 -5.63
CA ARG A 97 14.71 -12.77 -4.49
C ARG A 97 14.88 -14.21 -4.02
N ILE A 98 13.81 -14.97 -3.86
CA ILE A 98 13.84 -16.41 -3.52
C ILE A 98 14.71 -17.16 -4.53
N GLY A 99 14.55 -16.91 -5.83
CA GLY A 99 15.36 -17.55 -6.87
C GLY A 99 16.87 -17.34 -6.69
N ARG A 100 17.26 -16.14 -6.23
CA ARG A 100 18.68 -15.79 -5.99
C ARG A 100 19.26 -16.44 -4.73
N ILE A 101 18.47 -16.51 -3.65
CA ILE A 101 18.96 -16.97 -2.34
C ILE A 101 18.73 -18.47 -2.09
N SER A 102 17.79 -19.11 -2.79
CA SER A 102 17.32 -20.47 -2.52
C SER A 102 18.45 -21.53 -2.45
N LYS A 103 19.42 -21.45 -3.36
CA LYS A 103 20.55 -22.36 -3.38
C LYS A 103 21.47 -22.17 -2.17
N LYS A 104 21.72 -20.91 -1.81
CA LYS A 104 22.60 -20.54 -0.70
C LYS A 104 21.95 -20.86 0.63
N ALA A 105 20.68 -20.48 0.83
CA ALA A 105 19.93 -20.71 2.06
C ALA A 105 19.79 -22.20 2.41
N ARG A 106 19.60 -23.07 1.40
CA ARG A 106 19.51 -24.53 1.61
C ARG A 106 20.82 -25.17 2.03
N MET A 107 21.96 -24.55 1.70
CA MET A 107 23.30 -25.06 2.01
C MET A 107 23.93 -24.34 3.22
N SER A 108 23.38 -23.20 3.58
CA SER A 108 23.90 -22.37 4.67
C SER A 108 23.46 -22.91 6.03
N LYS A 109 24.36 -22.81 7.00
CA LYS A 109 24.04 -22.96 8.42
C LYS A 109 23.76 -21.63 9.11
N ASP A 110 23.73 -20.53 8.33
CA ASP A 110 23.47 -19.20 8.83
C ASP A 110 21.98 -19.03 9.10
N LYS A 111 21.67 -18.69 10.35
CA LYS A 111 20.29 -18.53 10.81
C LYS A 111 19.59 -17.34 10.14
N ASP A 112 20.32 -16.27 9.83
CA ASP A 112 19.76 -15.07 9.23
C ASP A 112 19.36 -15.33 7.76
N GLU A 113 20.18 -16.08 7.02
CA GLU A 113 19.87 -16.48 5.64
C GLU A 113 18.66 -17.44 5.58
N LEU A 114 18.57 -18.34 6.54
CA LEU A 114 17.44 -19.25 6.64
C LEU A 114 16.15 -18.49 6.99
N LEU A 115 16.21 -17.57 7.96
CA LEU A 115 15.07 -16.73 8.35
C LEU A 115 14.60 -15.84 7.19
N GLU A 116 15.53 -15.26 6.41
CA GLU A 116 15.18 -14.49 5.21
C GLU A 116 14.40 -15.38 4.21
N TYR A 117 14.90 -16.58 3.95
CA TYR A 117 14.27 -17.50 3.01
C TYR A 117 12.86 -17.92 3.47
N GLU A 118 12.71 -18.30 4.75
CA GLU A 118 11.42 -18.69 5.32
C GLU A 118 10.42 -17.53 5.31
N THR A 119 10.87 -16.32 5.64
CA THR A 119 10.05 -15.11 5.57
C THR A 119 9.55 -14.89 4.15
N LEU A 120 10.42 -14.92 3.16
CA LEU A 120 10.05 -14.69 1.77
C LEU A 120 9.09 -15.78 1.23
N GLU A 121 9.27 -17.06 1.64
CA GLU A 121 8.33 -18.13 1.27
C GLU A 121 6.94 -17.91 1.90
N LYS A 122 6.88 -17.41 3.14
CA LYS A 122 5.63 -17.03 3.81
C LYS A 122 4.93 -15.91 3.05
N LEU A 123 5.66 -14.85 2.66
CA LEU A 123 5.14 -13.74 1.88
C LEU A 123 4.66 -14.20 0.50
N ARG A 124 5.43 -15.04 -0.19
CA ARG A 124 5.06 -15.57 -1.50
C ARG A 124 3.70 -16.28 -1.45
N LYS A 125 3.50 -17.17 -0.48
CA LYS A 125 2.23 -17.89 -0.32
C LYS A 125 1.05 -16.94 -0.13
N ALA A 126 1.20 -15.93 0.74
CA ALA A 126 0.14 -14.97 0.99
C ALA A 126 -0.18 -14.12 -0.26
N LEU A 127 0.85 -13.70 -0.99
CA LEU A 127 0.67 -12.94 -2.24
C LEU A 127 0.04 -13.81 -3.36
N GLU A 128 0.37 -15.10 -3.44
CA GLU A 128 -0.29 -16.06 -4.36
C GLU A 128 -1.79 -16.22 -4.02
N GLU A 129 -2.17 -16.05 -2.76
CA GLU A 129 -3.56 -16.02 -2.28
C GLU A 129 -4.21 -14.62 -2.36
N ASN A 130 -3.57 -13.68 -3.07
CA ASN A 130 -4.00 -12.28 -3.20
C ASN A 130 -4.13 -11.55 -1.86
N THR A 131 -3.34 -11.94 -0.85
CA THR A 131 -3.32 -11.30 0.47
C THR A 131 -2.20 -10.27 0.54
N PRO A 132 -2.51 -8.97 0.73
CA PRO A 132 -1.51 -7.92 0.89
C PRO A 132 -0.65 -8.12 2.14
N ILE A 133 0.64 -7.78 2.06
CA ILE A 133 1.62 -7.98 3.15
C ILE A 133 1.22 -7.25 4.44
N ARG A 134 0.60 -6.08 4.34
CA ARG A 134 0.08 -5.31 5.50
C ARG A 134 -0.93 -6.06 6.35
N LEU A 135 -1.55 -7.12 5.84
CA LEU A 135 -2.51 -7.96 6.56
C LEU A 135 -1.89 -9.22 7.17
N ILE A 136 -0.59 -9.45 6.97
CA ILE A 136 0.12 -10.64 7.47
C ILE A 136 0.76 -10.32 8.82
N ASP A 137 0.58 -11.21 9.79
CA ASP A 137 1.30 -11.14 11.05
C ASP A 137 2.76 -11.50 10.84
N LEU A 138 3.62 -10.50 11.02
CA LEU A 138 5.07 -10.63 10.92
C LEU A 138 5.73 -10.30 12.24
N THR A 139 6.74 -11.06 12.62
CA THR A 139 7.58 -10.78 13.78
C THR A 139 8.43 -9.53 13.54
N LYS A 140 9.08 -9.02 14.58
CA LYS A 140 9.97 -7.85 14.46
C LYS A 140 11.18 -8.16 13.58
N GLU A 141 11.69 -9.36 13.67
CA GLU A 141 12.81 -9.86 12.86
C GLU A 141 12.40 -9.96 11.39
N GLU A 142 11.26 -10.58 11.09
CA GLU A 142 10.70 -10.66 9.72
C GLU A 142 10.49 -9.26 9.12
N LYS A 143 9.90 -8.32 9.88
CA LYS A 143 9.73 -6.92 9.44
C LYS A 143 11.05 -6.23 9.15
N SER A 144 12.09 -6.48 9.94
CA SER A 144 13.42 -5.92 9.70
C SER A 144 14.02 -6.41 8.38
N ILE A 145 13.81 -7.67 8.05
CA ILE A 145 14.29 -8.30 6.81
C ILE A 145 13.60 -7.68 5.59
N ILE A 146 12.26 -7.58 5.62
CA ILE A 146 11.50 -7.13 4.45
C ILE A 146 11.61 -5.64 4.18
N LYS A 147 12.00 -4.83 5.17
CA LYS A 147 12.12 -3.38 5.05
C LYS A 147 13.00 -2.95 3.87
N SER A 148 14.05 -3.71 3.57
CA SER A 148 14.97 -3.41 2.46
C SER A 148 14.38 -3.65 1.07
N PHE A 149 13.25 -4.35 0.96
CA PHE A 149 12.63 -4.68 -0.33
C PHE A 149 11.66 -3.62 -0.81
N ASN A 150 11.26 -2.66 0.05
CA ASN A 150 10.28 -1.60 -0.27
C ASN A 150 9.03 -2.17 -0.95
N LEU A 151 8.43 -3.19 -0.30
CA LEU A 151 7.26 -3.87 -0.84
C LEU A 151 6.05 -2.93 -0.84
N LEU A 152 5.31 -2.95 -1.94
CA LEU A 152 4.20 -2.01 -2.19
C LEU A 152 3.01 -2.32 -1.27
N THR A 153 2.70 -3.61 -1.11
CA THR A 153 1.56 -4.08 -0.31
C THR A 153 1.82 -4.07 1.20
N GLU A 154 3.06 -3.76 1.65
CA GLU A 154 3.40 -3.50 3.05
C GLU A 154 2.96 -2.10 3.47
N LYS A 155 2.97 -1.14 2.54
CA LYS A 155 2.70 0.27 2.82
C LYS A 155 1.27 0.50 3.30
N PRO A 156 1.06 1.48 4.21
CA PRO A 156 -0.28 1.95 4.55
C PRO A 156 -1.02 2.43 3.30
N LEU A 157 -2.30 2.07 3.19
CA LEU A 157 -3.16 2.44 2.08
C LEU A 157 -4.41 3.14 2.61
N ILE A 158 -4.73 4.29 2.02
CA ILE A 158 -5.93 5.07 2.31
C ILE A 158 -6.73 5.18 1.02
N TYR A 159 -8.02 4.86 1.08
CA TYR A 159 -8.96 5.07 -0.02
C TYR A 159 -9.62 6.42 0.13
N LEU A 160 -9.58 7.22 -0.93
CA LEU A 160 -10.24 8.51 -1.02
C LEU A 160 -11.38 8.43 -2.05
N ALA A 161 -12.63 8.36 -1.58
CA ALA A 161 -13.78 8.35 -2.45
C ALA A 161 -13.98 9.74 -3.08
N ASN A 162 -13.88 9.81 -4.41
CA ASN A 162 -14.20 11.00 -5.18
C ASN A 162 -15.67 10.95 -5.59
N VAL A 163 -16.49 11.80 -4.96
CA VAL A 163 -17.97 11.84 -5.10
C VAL A 163 -18.42 13.18 -5.70
N ASN A 164 -19.67 13.25 -6.17
CA ASN A 164 -20.26 14.53 -6.55
C ASN A 164 -20.47 15.44 -5.34
N GLU A 165 -20.49 16.74 -5.57
CA GLU A 165 -20.77 17.74 -4.53
C GLU A 165 -22.15 17.51 -3.88
N SER A 166 -23.14 17.03 -4.64
CA SER A 166 -24.48 16.68 -4.15
C SER A 166 -24.49 15.53 -3.14
N ASP A 167 -23.49 14.68 -3.18
CA ASP A 167 -23.41 13.47 -2.36
C ASP A 167 -22.64 13.72 -1.03
N LEU A 168 -22.05 14.91 -0.90
CA LEU A 168 -21.35 15.32 0.32
C LEU A 168 -22.35 15.45 1.47
N GLY A 169 -22.12 14.69 2.55
CA GLY A 169 -22.98 14.68 3.74
C GLY A 169 -24.11 13.67 3.70
N THR A 170 -24.22 12.88 2.64
CA THR A 170 -25.09 11.70 2.60
C THR A 170 -24.39 10.50 3.23
N ASP A 171 -25.19 9.50 3.65
CA ASP A 171 -24.62 8.25 4.15
C ASP A 171 -24.03 7.45 2.98
N LEU A 172 -22.67 7.41 2.92
CA LEU A 172 -21.90 6.70 1.90
C LEU A 172 -21.73 5.21 2.24
N SER A 173 -22.47 4.66 3.19
CA SER A 173 -22.37 3.26 3.60
C SER A 173 -22.79 2.25 2.50
N LEU A 174 -23.26 2.74 1.36
CA LEU A 174 -23.71 1.93 0.22
C LEU A 174 -22.75 1.97 -0.98
N ILE A 175 -21.56 2.58 -0.84
CA ILE A 175 -20.52 2.59 -1.87
C ILE A 175 -19.45 1.56 -1.57
#